data_0e7abbbbb5878cd505a175b048958a5a
#
_entry.id   0e7abbbbb5878cd505a175b048958a5a
#
_cell.length_a   1.000
_cell.length_b   1.000
_cell.length_c   1.000
_cell.angle_alpha   90.00
_cell.angle_beta   90.00
_cell.angle_gamma   90.00
#
_symmetry.space_group_name_H-M   'P 1'
#
loop_
_entity.id
_entity.type
_entity.pdbx_description
1 polymer ?
#
loop_
_entity_poly.entity_id
_entity_poly.type
_entity_poly.pdbx_seq_one_letter_code
_entity_poly.pdbx_strand_id
1 'polypeptide(L)'
;MKNKEKLRPFDEPLFCAIGKHRPEIMEDFTRVLLNDDSIKFKDSAVNIIPASITPDNKQTAEFIAYTKNDTVICFITDSQNEEEMINKVKWYRASRIKEYAGEDLDSIQSMILVILMEKDAFGYERPFYVMDSKLEYSDKTVIFRYKQIYVNSEYGFDDPLGDYIHDFMCDDIDDMRIDSIKEAVKYFESIGE
;
A
#
# COMPACT_ATOMS: atom_id res chain seq x y z
N MET A 1 -23.74 1.91 25.22
CA MET A 1 -23.02 1.11 24.21
C MET A 1 -22.24 2.12 23.37
N LYS A 2 -20.88 2.06 23.37
CA LYS A 2 -20.09 2.85 22.42
C LYS A 2 -20.40 2.26 21.03
N ASN A 3 -20.88 3.10 20.08
CA ASN A 3 -20.90 2.71 18.69
C ASN A 3 -19.46 2.30 18.34
N LYS A 4 -19.24 1.05 17.98
CA LYS A 4 -17.99 0.66 17.33
C LYS A 4 -17.98 1.49 16.03
N GLU A 5 -16.99 2.34 15.85
CA GLU A 5 -16.72 2.95 14.55
C GLU A 5 -16.54 1.82 13.55
N LYS A 6 -17.25 1.90 12.44
CA LYS A 6 -17.17 0.91 11.38
C LYS A 6 -15.86 1.13 10.65
N LEU A 7 -15.04 0.08 10.54
CA LEU A 7 -13.76 0.17 9.86
C LEU A 7 -13.98 0.24 8.35
N ARG A 8 -13.28 1.16 7.70
CA ARG A 8 -13.17 1.22 6.23
C ARG A 8 -12.08 0.25 5.76
N PRO A 9 -12.14 -0.30 4.55
CA PRO A 9 -11.03 -1.06 3.97
C PRO A 9 -9.70 -0.32 3.96
N PHE A 10 -9.71 1.03 3.97
CA PHE A 10 -8.54 1.90 4.13
C PHE A 10 -7.88 1.80 5.51
N ASP A 11 -8.65 1.57 6.55
CA ASP A 11 -8.12 1.54 7.91
C ASP A 11 -7.16 0.37 8.07
N GLU A 12 -5.95 0.63 8.59
CA GLU A 12 -4.80 -0.27 8.56
C GLU A 12 -5.11 -1.72 8.95
N PRO A 13 -5.86 -2.02 10.02
CA PRO A 13 -6.15 -3.40 10.39
C PRO A 13 -6.94 -4.16 9.31
N LEU A 14 -7.98 -3.53 8.76
CA LEU A 14 -8.83 -4.15 7.74
C LEU A 14 -8.11 -4.21 6.39
N PHE A 15 -7.35 -3.17 6.02
CA PHE A 15 -6.52 -3.16 4.82
C PHE A 15 -5.54 -4.34 4.79
N CYS A 16 -4.80 -4.52 5.89
CA CYS A 16 -3.86 -5.62 6.03
C CYS A 16 -4.54 -6.99 6.08
N ALA A 17 -5.72 -7.10 6.72
CA ALA A 17 -6.50 -8.33 6.76
C ALA A 17 -6.99 -8.70 5.34
N ILE A 18 -7.50 -7.76 4.57
CA ILE A 18 -7.87 -7.96 3.16
C ILE A 18 -6.65 -8.44 2.37
N GLY A 19 -5.53 -7.73 2.43
CA GLY A 19 -4.31 -8.11 1.71
C GLY A 19 -3.82 -9.51 2.06
N LYS A 20 -3.87 -9.90 3.34
CA LYS A 20 -3.44 -11.23 3.82
C LYS A 20 -4.34 -12.36 3.33
N HIS A 21 -5.66 -12.18 3.38
CA HIS A 21 -6.63 -13.25 3.14
C HIS A 21 -7.18 -13.25 1.72
N ARG A 22 -7.10 -12.12 1.02
CA ARG A 22 -7.58 -11.92 -0.35
C ARG A 22 -6.52 -11.16 -1.18
N PRO A 23 -5.28 -11.72 -1.29
CA PRO A 23 -4.17 -11.04 -2.00
C PRO A 23 -4.48 -10.72 -3.46
N GLU A 24 -5.42 -11.44 -4.08
CA GLU A 24 -5.89 -11.16 -5.43
C GLU A 24 -6.52 -9.77 -5.58
N ILE A 25 -7.16 -9.23 -4.54
CA ILE A 25 -7.71 -7.86 -4.54
C ILE A 25 -6.56 -6.84 -4.66
N MET A 26 -5.47 -7.05 -3.90
CA MET A 26 -4.31 -6.19 -3.95
C MET A 26 -3.52 -6.35 -5.25
N GLU A 27 -3.52 -7.55 -5.84
CA GLU A 27 -2.93 -7.82 -7.16
C GLU A 27 -3.68 -7.03 -8.25
N ASP A 28 -5.01 -7.12 -8.25
CA ASP A 28 -5.85 -6.42 -9.22
C ASP A 28 -5.75 -4.89 -9.06
N PHE A 29 -5.80 -4.39 -7.83
CA PHE A 29 -5.54 -2.97 -7.54
C PHE A 29 -4.18 -2.53 -8.10
N THR A 30 -3.14 -3.35 -7.90
CA THR A 30 -1.79 -3.03 -8.40
C THR A 30 -1.75 -2.96 -9.92
N ARG A 31 -2.43 -3.88 -10.63
CA ARG A 31 -2.55 -3.84 -12.10
C ARG A 31 -3.18 -2.56 -12.58
N VAL A 32 -4.28 -2.17 -11.95
CA VAL A 32 -4.99 -0.92 -12.28
C VAL A 32 -4.10 0.30 -12.00
N LEU A 33 -3.47 0.37 -10.81
CA LEU A 33 -2.62 1.49 -10.40
C LEU A 33 -1.40 1.67 -11.32
N LEU A 34 -0.76 0.57 -11.73
CA LEU A 34 0.44 0.59 -12.57
C LEU A 34 0.12 0.51 -14.06
N ASN A 35 -1.14 0.32 -14.43
CA ASN A 35 -1.59 0.07 -15.79
C ASN A 35 -0.78 -1.07 -16.44
N ASP A 36 -0.64 -2.19 -15.71
CA ASP A 36 0.18 -3.34 -16.11
C ASP A 36 -0.49 -4.67 -15.74
N ASP A 37 -1.17 -5.28 -16.71
CA ASP A 37 -1.89 -6.56 -16.55
C ASP A 37 -0.95 -7.76 -16.35
N SER A 38 0.36 -7.59 -16.59
CA SER A 38 1.34 -8.67 -16.42
C SER A 38 1.73 -8.93 -14.97
N ILE A 39 1.34 -8.03 -14.05
CA ILE A 39 1.65 -8.17 -12.63
C ILE A 39 0.96 -9.39 -12.05
N LYS A 40 1.78 -10.25 -11.43
CA LYS A 40 1.36 -11.46 -10.74
C LYS A 40 2.12 -11.60 -9.43
N PHE A 41 1.39 -11.71 -8.33
CA PHE A 41 1.98 -12.03 -7.05
C PHE A 41 2.38 -13.51 -7.00
N LYS A 42 3.59 -13.80 -6.52
CA LYS A 42 4.04 -15.17 -6.22
C LYS A 42 3.88 -15.51 -4.74
N ASP A 43 3.94 -14.48 -3.89
CA ASP A 43 3.80 -14.58 -2.44
C ASP A 43 3.39 -13.23 -1.85
N SER A 44 2.85 -13.24 -0.64
CA SER A 44 2.49 -12.04 0.09
C SER A 44 2.51 -12.26 1.60
N ALA A 45 2.74 -11.19 2.36
CA ALA A 45 2.77 -11.21 3.81
C ALA A 45 2.24 -9.90 4.39
N VAL A 46 1.83 -9.96 5.65
CA VAL A 46 1.63 -8.76 6.48
C VAL A 46 2.77 -8.71 7.49
N ASN A 47 3.46 -7.58 7.50
CA ASN A 47 4.52 -7.31 8.45
C ASN A 47 4.06 -6.27 9.47
N ILE A 48 4.30 -6.54 10.74
CA ILE A 48 3.96 -5.64 11.85
C ILE A 48 5.24 -4.94 12.30
N ILE A 49 5.25 -3.62 12.21
CA ILE A 49 6.37 -2.77 12.60
C ILE A 49 6.12 -2.29 14.04
N PRO A 50 6.97 -2.70 15.00
CA PRO A 50 6.77 -2.33 16.41
C PRO A 50 6.86 -0.81 16.63
N ALA A 51 6.06 -0.28 17.54
CA ALA A 51 6.08 1.14 17.93
C ALA A 51 7.47 1.64 18.38
N SER A 52 8.28 0.76 18.96
CA SER A 52 9.62 1.13 19.45
C SER A 52 10.62 1.55 18.37
N ILE A 53 10.32 1.26 17.09
CA ILE A 53 11.19 1.58 15.96
C ILE A 53 10.54 2.51 14.95
N THR A 54 9.28 2.94 15.17
CA THR A 54 8.60 3.91 14.31
C THR A 54 8.85 5.36 14.79
N PRO A 55 8.87 6.36 13.90
CA PRO A 55 9.14 7.75 14.29
C PRO A 55 8.10 8.34 15.23
N ASP A 56 6.86 7.91 15.10
CA ASP A 56 5.70 8.40 15.87
C ASP A 56 5.38 7.54 17.10
N ASN A 57 6.21 6.54 17.39
CA ASN A 57 6.01 5.55 18.46
C ASN A 57 4.65 4.83 18.39
N LYS A 58 4.10 4.66 17.17
CA LYS A 58 2.89 3.87 16.93
C LYS A 58 3.25 2.58 16.21
N GLN A 59 2.63 1.47 16.63
CA GLN A 59 2.69 0.25 15.84
C GLN A 59 2.01 0.50 14.52
N THR A 60 2.61 0.04 13.43
CA THR A 60 2.00 0.09 12.10
C THR A 60 2.14 -1.25 11.42
N ALA A 61 1.24 -1.54 10.49
CA ALA A 61 1.31 -2.73 9.67
C ALA A 61 1.46 -2.36 8.19
N GLU A 62 2.03 -3.26 7.43
CA GLU A 62 2.16 -3.16 5.99
C GLU A 62 1.77 -4.46 5.33
N PHE A 63 1.18 -4.37 4.16
CA PHE A 63 1.04 -5.51 3.27
C PHE A 63 2.19 -5.53 2.27
N ILE A 64 2.86 -6.68 2.15
CA ILE A 64 3.99 -6.86 1.23
C ILE A 64 3.63 -7.94 0.22
N ALA A 65 3.86 -7.67 -1.05
CA ALA A 65 3.72 -8.62 -2.13
C ALA A 65 5.03 -8.80 -2.90
N TYR A 66 5.32 -10.03 -3.25
CA TYR A 66 6.46 -10.42 -4.08
C TYR A 66 5.93 -10.82 -5.45
N THR A 67 6.39 -10.15 -6.49
CA THR A 67 5.96 -10.46 -7.86
C THR A 67 6.82 -11.55 -8.50
N LYS A 68 6.33 -12.11 -9.60
CA LYS A 68 7.09 -13.08 -10.39
C LYS A 68 8.34 -12.47 -11.06
N ASN A 69 8.40 -11.16 -11.18
CA ASN A 69 9.52 -10.43 -11.79
C ASN A 69 10.48 -9.87 -10.73
N ASP A 70 10.55 -10.49 -9.54
CA ASP A 70 11.41 -10.11 -8.43
C ASP A 70 11.27 -8.63 -8.00
N THR A 71 10.09 -8.06 -8.18
CA THR A 71 9.70 -6.77 -7.64
C THR A 71 8.99 -6.96 -6.31
N VAL A 72 9.42 -6.24 -5.29
CA VAL A 72 8.74 -6.16 -3.99
C VAL A 72 7.83 -4.96 -4.00
N ILE A 73 6.55 -5.16 -3.64
CA ILE A 73 5.57 -4.08 -3.53
C ILE A 73 5.09 -4.02 -2.08
N CYS A 74 5.31 -2.88 -1.44
CA CYS A 74 4.88 -2.63 -0.07
C CYS A 74 3.72 -1.64 -0.09
N PHE A 75 2.68 -1.91 0.70
CA PHE A 75 1.52 -1.05 0.82
C PHE A 75 1.35 -0.59 2.25
N ILE A 76 1.17 0.69 2.42
CA ILE A 76 0.81 1.32 3.70
C ILE A 76 -0.35 2.30 3.49
N THR A 77 -1.17 2.46 4.52
CA THR A 77 -2.17 3.52 4.59
C THR A 77 -1.67 4.63 5.50
N ASP A 78 -2.02 5.88 5.21
CA ASP A 78 -1.61 7.02 6.01
C ASP A 78 -2.71 8.10 6.07
N SER A 79 -3.16 8.40 7.29
CA SER A 79 -4.16 9.44 7.58
C SER A 79 -3.54 10.72 8.15
N GLN A 80 -2.21 10.84 8.13
CA GLN A 80 -1.48 11.95 8.73
C GLN A 80 -1.43 13.17 7.81
N ASN A 81 -0.97 14.29 8.37
CA ASN A 81 -0.66 15.47 7.56
C ASN A 81 0.60 15.26 6.71
N GLU A 82 0.82 16.13 5.73
CA GLU A 82 1.93 16.04 4.76
C GLU A 82 3.30 15.86 5.43
N GLU A 83 3.62 16.65 6.44
CA GLU A 83 4.95 16.62 7.09
C GLU A 83 5.19 15.29 7.82
N GLU A 84 4.22 14.82 8.57
CA GLU A 84 4.28 13.54 9.29
C GLU A 84 4.36 12.37 8.31
N MET A 85 3.56 12.39 7.25
CA MET A 85 3.59 11.38 6.19
C MET A 85 4.96 11.33 5.51
N ILE A 86 5.52 12.47 5.10
CA ILE A 86 6.84 12.53 4.45
C ILE A 86 7.93 11.98 5.38
N ASN A 87 7.88 12.30 6.67
CA ASN A 87 8.85 11.80 7.65
C ASN A 87 8.70 10.28 7.86
N LYS A 88 7.49 9.76 7.95
CA LYS A 88 7.19 8.33 8.02
C LYS A 88 7.71 7.60 6.79
N VAL A 89 7.46 8.12 5.60
CA VAL A 89 7.90 7.52 4.34
C VAL A 89 9.43 7.54 4.20
N LYS A 90 10.12 8.61 4.59
CA LYS A 90 11.60 8.67 4.61
C LYS A 90 12.19 7.61 5.53
N TRP A 91 11.64 7.48 6.73
CA TRP A 91 12.05 6.45 7.69
C TRP A 91 11.79 5.05 7.14
N TYR A 92 10.60 4.83 6.60
CA TYR A 92 10.18 3.55 6.02
C TYR A 92 11.15 3.11 4.91
N ARG A 93 11.44 4.02 3.97
CA ARG A 93 12.42 3.81 2.91
C ARG A 93 13.79 3.39 3.47
N ALA A 94 14.30 4.13 4.46
CA ALA A 94 15.61 3.84 5.05
C ALA A 94 15.63 2.46 5.72
N SER A 95 14.58 2.09 6.43
CA SER A 95 14.42 0.79 7.10
C SER A 95 14.41 -0.35 6.10
N ARG A 96 13.66 -0.21 5.00
CA ARG A 96 13.57 -1.23 3.95
C ARG A 96 14.87 -1.40 3.18
N ILE A 97 15.51 -0.31 2.78
CA ILE A 97 16.83 -0.39 2.13
C ILE A 97 17.83 -1.12 3.04
N LYS A 98 17.81 -0.86 4.36
CA LYS A 98 18.71 -1.52 5.31
C LYS A 98 18.40 -3.02 5.44
N GLU A 99 17.14 -3.40 5.47
CA GLU A 99 16.69 -4.80 5.56
C GLU A 99 17.12 -5.58 4.32
N TYR A 100 16.89 -5.03 3.14
CA TYR A 100 17.26 -5.67 1.88
C TYR A 100 18.77 -5.56 1.56
N ALA A 101 19.50 -4.57 2.10
CA ALA A 101 20.94 -4.49 1.95
C ALA A 101 21.69 -5.58 2.73
N GLY A 102 21.04 -6.25 3.67
CA GLY A 102 21.58 -7.43 4.39
C GLY A 102 21.34 -8.75 3.67
N GLU A 103 20.42 -8.77 2.72
CA GLU A 103 20.13 -9.91 1.84
C GLU A 103 20.87 -9.72 0.51
N ASP A 104 20.95 -10.78 -0.28
CA ASP A 104 21.60 -10.71 -1.60
C ASP A 104 20.83 -9.72 -2.50
N LEU A 105 21.36 -8.49 -2.61
CA LEU A 105 20.77 -7.42 -3.43
C LEU A 105 20.59 -7.80 -4.89
N ASP A 106 21.32 -8.82 -5.36
CA ASP A 106 21.19 -9.37 -6.70
C ASP A 106 19.85 -10.12 -6.88
N SER A 107 19.15 -10.44 -5.79
CA SER A 107 17.86 -11.13 -5.82
C SER A 107 16.64 -10.20 -5.96
N ILE A 108 16.80 -8.90 -5.66
CA ILE A 108 15.69 -7.92 -5.73
C ILE A 108 16.01 -6.87 -6.79
N GLN A 109 15.28 -6.92 -7.89
CA GLN A 109 15.49 -5.99 -9.01
C GLN A 109 14.85 -4.63 -8.79
N SER A 110 13.72 -4.57 -8.08
CA SER A 110 13.02 -3.31 -7.81
C SER A 110 12.10 -3.38 -6.60
N MET A 111 11.87 -2.22 -6.00
CA MET A 111 10.89 -2.04 -4.93
C MET A 111 9.92 -0.92 -5.28
N ILE A 112 8.65 -1.14 -5.02
CA ILE A 112 7.60 -0.14 -5.13
C ILE A 112 6.96 0.02 -3.76
N LEU A 113 6.96 1.24 -3.22
CA LEU A 113 6.20 1.59 -2.03
C LEU A 113 4.95 2.34 -2.46
N VAL A 114 3.79 1.76 -2.19
CA VAL A 114 2.47 2.36 -2.42
C VAL A 114 1.96 2.91 -1.10
N ILE A 115 1.71 4.21 -1.05
CA ILE A 115 1.17 4.92 0.09
C ILE A 115 -0.24 5.37 -0.27
N LEU A 116 -1.26 4.80 0.37
CA LEU A 116 -2.62 5.30 0.25
C LEU A 116 -2.77 6.45 1.25
N MET A 117 -2.95 7.67 0.74
CA MET A 117 -3.14 8.87 1.56
C MET A 117 -4.64 9.12 1.75
N GLU A 118 -5.10 9.33 2.98
CA GLU A 118 -6.50 9.66 3.24
C GLU A 118 -6.91 10.98 2.59
N LYS A 119 -5.96 11.93 2.51
CA LYS A 119 -6.14 13.25 1.89
C LYS A 119 -5.06 13.52 0.86
N ASP A 120 -5.36 14.39 -0.10
CA ASP A 120 -4.35 14.87 -1.05
C ASP A 120 -3.31 15.77 -0.35
N ALA A 121 -2.26 15.14 0.19
CA ALA A 121 -1.20 15.84 0.88
C ALA A 121 -0.42 16.82 -0.01
N PHE A 122 -0.44 16.64 -1.34
CA PHE A 122 0.28 17.50 -2.29
C PHE A 122 -0.60 18.61 -2.90
N GLY A 123 -1.92 18.49 -2.82
CA GLY A 123 -2.87 19.53 -3.22
C GLY A 123 -2.96 19.79 -4.74
N TYR A 124 -2.54 18.86 -5.58
CA TYR A 124 -2.61 19.01 -7.04
C TYR A 124 -3.77 18.26 -7.68
N GLU A 125 -4.65 17.66 -6.88
CA GLU A 125 -5.86 16.95 -7.33
C GLU A 125 -5.57 15.85 -8.38
N ARG A 126 -4.41 15.19 -8.26
CA ARG A 126 -4.03 14.08 -9.14
C ARG A 126 -4.42 12.75 -8.50
N PRO A 127 -4.72 11.71 -9.30
CA PRO A 127 -5.06 10.38 -8.77
C PRO A 127 -3.92 9.77 -7.96
N PHE A 128 -2.69 10.03 -8.37
CA PHE A 128 -1.47 9.62 -7.68
C PHE A 128 -0.27 10.48 -8.07
N TYR A 129 0.75 10.42 -7.22
CA TYR A 129 2.04 11.07 -7.44
C TYR A 129 3.15 10.01 -7.41
N VAL A 130 4.15 10.17 -8.26
CA VAL A 130 5.24 9.20 -8.39
C VAL A 130 6.58 9.87 -8.08
N MET A 131 7.33 9.27 -7.18
CA MET A 131 8.75 9.57 -6.99
C MET A 131 9.56 8.35 -7.41
N ASP A 132 10.40 8.49 -8.41
CA ASP A 132 11.27 7.44 -8.93
C ASP A 132 12.73 7.75 -8.57
N SER A 133 13.44 6.76 -8.03
CA SER A 133 14.85 6.87 -7.65
C SER A 133 15.62 5.69 -8.21
N LYS A 134 16.78 5.99 -8.80
CA LYS A 134 17.73 4.98 -9.28
C LYS A 134 19.01 5.05 -8.47
N LEU A 135 19.54 3.91 -8.11
CA LEU A 135 20.90 3.77 -7.59
C LEU A 135 21.75 3.17 -8.71
N GLU A 136 22.71 3.94 -9.23
CA GLU A 136 23.68 3.49 -10.23
C GLU A 136 25.05 3.38 -9.54
N TYR A 137 25.68 2.20 -9.64
CA TYR A 137 27.06 1.99 -9.20
C TYR A 137 27.99 2.00 -10.42
N SER A 138 29.10 2.75 -10.35
CA SER A 138 29.96 3.04 -11.48
C SER A 138 30.65 1.82 -12.15
N ASP A 139 30.74 0.68 -11.44
CA ASP A 139 31.51 -0.48 -11.91
C ASP A 139 30.69 -1.78 -12.03
N LYS A 140 29.46 -1.78 -11.53
CA LYS A 140 28.52 -2.87 -11.69
C LYS A 140 27.15 -2.26 -11.93
N THR A 141 26.47 -2.71 -12.95
CA THR A 141 25.10 -2.30 -13.27
C THR A 141 24.11 -2.90 -12.27
N VAL A 142 24.25 -2.57 -10.98
CA VAL A 142 23.22 -2.86 -10.00
C VAL A 142 22.20 -1.74 -10.10
N ILE A 143 21.18 -1.93 -10.91
CA ILE A 143 20.07 -1.00 -11.01
C ILE A 143 19.05 -1.41 -9.94
N PHE A 144 19.21 -0.92 -8.73
CA PHE A 144 18.12 -0.96 -7.76
C PHE A 144 17.15 0.18 -8.09
N ARG A 145 15.94 -0.16 -8.51
CA ARG A 145 14.88 0.81 -8.74
C ARG A 145 14.00 0.91 -7.50
N TYR A 146 13.88 2.10 -6.97
CA TYR A 146 12.95 2.39 -5.88
C TYR A 146 11.93 3.42 -6.35
N LYS A 147 10.66 3.01 -6.38
CA LYS A 147 9.55 3.86 -6.75
C LYS A 147 8.63 4.06 -5.55
N GLN A 148 8.20 5.29 -5.30
CA GLN A 148 7.13 5.62 -4.36
C GLN A 148 5.93 6.10 -5.16
N ILE A 149 4.76 5.58 -4.82
CA ILE A 149 3.50 5.97 -5.43
C ILE A 149 2.57 6.39 -4.30
N TYR A 150 2.22 7.66 -4.30
CA TYR A 150 1.31 8.26 -3.34
C TYR A 150 -0.07 8.32 -3.98
N VAL A 151 -0.98 7.47 -3.55
CA VAL A 151 -2.36 7.39 -4.06
C VAL A 151 -3.23 8.36 -3.28
N ASN A 152 -3.91 9.24 -4.00
CA ASN A 152 -4.81 10.23 -3.43
C ASN A 152 -6.20 9.63 -3.22
N SER A 153 -6.60 9.40 -1.97
CA SER A 153 -7.91 8.80 -1.65
C SER A 153 -9.08 9.80 -1.72
N GLU A 154 -8.83 11.08 -1.98
CA GLU A 154 -9.87 12.05 -2.36
C GLU A 154 -10.18 12.04 -3.87
N TYR A 155 -9.48 11.20 -4.66
CA TYR A 155 -9.71 11.07 -6.08
C TYR A 155 -11.08 10.41 -6.35
N GLY A 156 -11.97 11.13 -7.01
CA GLY A 156 -13.38 10.75 -7.19
C GLY A 156 -13.81 10.55 -8.65
N PHE A 157 -12.93 10.08 -9.53
CA PHE A 157 -13.26 9.89 -10.94
C PHE A 157 -13.93 8.55 -11.21
N ASP A 158 -14.70 8.50 -12.28
CA ASP A 158 -15.41 7.32 -12.76
C ASP A 158 -14.51 6.51 -13.70
N ASP A 159 -13.51 5.86 -13.09
CA ASP A 159 -12.55 4.97 -13.75
C ASP A 159 -12.17 3.82 -12.81
N PRO A 160 -11.50 2.75 -13.31
CA PRO A 160 -11.18 1.59 -12.48
C PRO A 160 -10.35 1.92 -11.23
N LEU A 161 -9.44 2.92 -11.28
CA LEU A 161 -8.69 3.35 -10.11
C LEU A 161 -9.59 4.07 -9.10
N GLY A 162 -10.50 4.93 -9.60
CA GLY A 162 -11.49 5.62 -8.78
C GLY A 162 -12.43 4.64 -8.07
N ASP A 163 -12.79 3.52 -8.69
CA ASP A 163 -13.62 2.48 -8.06
C ASP A 163 -12.88 1.82 -6.88
N TYR A 164 -11.59 1.47 -7.03
CA TYR A 164 -10.79 0.95 -5.93
C TYR A 164 -10.63 1.95 -4.79
N ILE A 165 -10.33 3.22 -5.13
CA ILE A 165 -10.18 4.29 -4.13
C ILE A 165 -11.50 4.51 -3.40
N HIS A 166 -12.62 4.59 -4.12
CA HIS A 166 -13.95 4.70 -3.53
C HIS A 166 -14.20 3.59 -2.51
N ASP A 167 -13.99 2.34 -2.90
CA ASP A 167 -14.30 1.19 -2.05
C ASP A 167 -13.37 1.08 -0.85
N PHE A 168 -12.09 1.46 -0.99
CA PHE A 168 -11.19 1.53 0.16
C PHE A 168 -11.64 2.59 1.18
N MET A 169 -12.23 3.69 0.74
CA MET A 169 -12.70 4.76 1.61
C MET A 169 -14.14 4.59 2.08
N CYS A 170 -14.89 3.67 1.48
CA CYS A 170 -16.31 3.47 1.75
C CYS A 170 -16.51 2.72 3.08
N ASP A 171 -17.40 3.21 3.93
CA ASP A 171 -17.83 2.57 5.17
C ASP A 171 -19.18 1.86 5.04
N ASP A 172 -19.89 2.06 3.91
CA ASP A 172 -21.13 1.37 3.60
C ASP A 172 -20.93 0.30 2.53
N ILE A 173 -21.06 -0.95 2.94
CA ILE A 173 -20.87 -2.10 2.05
C ILE A 173 -21.82 -2.05 0.85
N ASP A 174 -23.04 -1.51 1.03
CA ASP A 174 -24.01 -1.49 -0.06
C ASP A 174 -23.65 -0.50 -1.16
N ASP A 175 -22.86 0.52 -0.83
CA ASP A 175 -22.34 1.53 -1.79
C ASP A 175 -21.05 1.09 -2.48
N MET A 176 -20.39 0.01 -2.04
CA MET A 176 -19.18 -0.51 -2.68
C MET A 176 -19.47 -1.00 -4.11
N ARG A 177 -18.54 -0.74 -5.02
CA ARG A 177 -18.61 -1.00 -6.47
C ARG A 177 -17.97 -2.31 -6.90
N ILE A 178 -16.93 -2.75 -6.15
CA ILE A 178 -16.12 -3.93 -6.48
C ILE A 178 -16.58 -5.11 -5.62
N ASP A 179 -17.19 -6.11 -6.25
CA ASP A 179 -17.75 -7.26 -5.56
C ASP A 179 -16.76 -8.00 -4.67
N SER A 180 -15.51 -8.14 -5.10
CA SER A 180 -14.48 -8.84 -4.32
C SER A 180 -14.12 -8.11 -3.02
N ILE A 181 -14.09 -6.77 -3.01
CA ILE A 181 -13.89 -5.96 -1.80
C ILE A 181 -15.10 -6.07 -0.89
N LYS A 182 -16.29 -5.92 -1.47
CA LYS A 182 -17.57 -6.05 -0.76
C LYS A 182 -17.70 -7.39 -0.03
N GLU A 183 -17.35 -8.49 -0.71
CA GLU A 183 -17.35 -9.82 -0.12
C GLU A 183 -16.31 -9.96 1.01
N ALA A 184 -15.11 -9.41 0.82
CA ALA A 184 -14.08 -9.42 1.84
C ALA A 184 -14.52 -8.67 3.10
N VAL A 185 -15.07 -7.48 2.97
CA VAL A 185 -15.57 -6.67 4.10
C VAL A 185 -16.70 -7.41 4.83
N LYS A 186 -17.67 -7.97 4.10
CA LYS A 186 -18.76 -8.80 4.71
C LYS A 186 -18.20 -9.97 5.53
N TYR A 187 -17.18 -10.64 5.00
CA TYR A 187 -16.54 -11.73 5.70
C TYR A 187 -15.93 -11.27 7.03
N PHE A 188 -15.12 -10.19 7.03
CA PHE A 188 -14.47 -9.70 8.23
C PHE A 188 -15.47 -9.15 9.26
N GLU A 189 -16.52 -8.44 8.82
CA GLU A 189 -17.60 -8.04 9.74
C GLU A 189 -18.28 -9.23 10.40
N SER A 190 -18.45 -10.35 9.69
CA SER A 190 -19.10 -11.55 10.19
C SER A 190 -18.31 -12.28 11.30
N ILE A 191 -16.99 -12.17 11.27
CA ILE A 191 -16.10 -12.81 12.25
C ILE A 191 -15.70 -11.87 13.40
N GLY A 192 -16.09 -10.59 13.33
CA GLY A 192 -15.89 -9.60 14.38
C GLY A 192 -14.47 -9.00 14.46
N GLU A 193 -13.75 -9.07 13.36
CA GLU A 193 -12.46 -8.38 13.16
C GLU A 193 -12.65 -6.97 12.60
#